data_5e0210f2f57ec48b3356bba0f66dea1a
#
_entry.id   5e0210f2f57ec48b3356bba0f66dea1a
#
_cell.length_a   1.000
_cell.length_b   1.000
_cell.length_c   1.000
_cell.angle_alpha   90.00
_cell.angle_beta   90.00
_cell.angle_gamma   90.00
#
_symmetry.space_group_name_H-M   'P 1'
#
loop_
_entity.id
_entity.type
_entity.pdbx_description
1 polymer ?
#
loop_
_entity_poly.entity_id
_entity_poly.type
_entity_poly.pdbx_seq_one_letter_code
_entity_poly.pdbx_strand_id
1 'polypeptide(L)'
;MKYRVVSVLKDNRPRFLIISDIEEIEILPSKYLKHLDQINASPNTVKSAAFALSYYYNYLQEQTIGLDEITLLSYSEQNKHFIDFLYWVKSGKHTEHNTQTSNKTCNMYLGAVFRYYQFLALEDVLPMLKVLRVKKVSYFDSMGVNHQNAVNSFKGFFKEEESNLEEITSEEIQELINACTNDRDRLLIAMMAETGLRLGEILGIHYTEDIDFERRTVWVRYRESNTNLARAKNAEYRMALLSNTTFEFLVKYISDNRKSLMNSEYLFTKLTGKTKESH
;
A
#
# COMPACT_ATOMS: atom_id res chain seq x y z
N MET A 1 -16.00 -11.55 -13.15
CA MET A 1 -15.94 -10.09 -12.88
C MET A 1 -15.83 -9.37 -14.19
N LYS A 2 -16.61 -8.31 -14.40
CA LYS A 2 -16.59 -7.54 -15.65
C LYS A 2 -15.51 -6.44 -15.69
N TYR A 3 -15.06 -5.96 -14.51
CA TYR A 3 -14.01 -4.95 -14.39
C TYR A 3 -12.78 -5.52 -13.73
N ARG A 4 -11.63 -5.29 -14.34
CA ARG A 4 -10.34 -5.77 -13.83
C ARG A 4 -9.27 -4.68 -13.88
N VAL A 5 -8.25 -4.83 -13.05
CA VAL A 5 -7.10 -3.92 -13.00
C VAL A 5 -6.00 -4.45 -13.91
N VAL A 6 -5.50 -3.58 -14.79
CA VAL A 6 -4.32 -3.85 -15.62
C VAL A 6 -3.21 -2.91 -15.22
N SER A 7 -2.00 -3.42 -15.12
CA SER A 7 -0.80 -2.61 -14.89
C SER A 7 0.00 -2.43 -16.17
N VAL A 8 0.40 -1.18 -16.43
CA VAL A 8 1.25 -0.81 -17.56
C VAL A 8 2.50 -0.16 -17.00
N LEU A 9 3.66 -0.53 -17.49
CA LEU A 9 4.91 0.13 -17.10
C LEU A 9 5.12 1.36 -17.97
N LYS A 10 5.25 2.54 -17.34
CA LYS A 10 5.60 3.80 -18.01
C LYS A 10 6.66 4.52 -17.20
N ASP A 11 7.77 4.89 -17.82
CA ASP A 11 8.90 5.58 -17.17
C ASP A 11 9.40 4.84 -15.92
N ASN A 12 9.55 3.51 -16.02
CA ASN A 12 9.91 2.60 -14.93
C ASN A 12 8.95 2.61 -13.71
N ARG A 13 7.75 3.19 -13.85
CA ARG A 13 6.73 3.21 -12.81
C ARG A 13 5.49 2.42 -13.26
N PRO A 14 4.94 1.53 -12.41
CA PRO A 14 3.69 0.85 -12.72
C PRO A 14 2.54 1.86 -12.65
N ARG A 15 1.75 1.90 -13.72
CA ARG A 15 0.49 2.63 -13.83
C ARG A 15 -0.64 1.62 -13.83
N PHE A 16 -1.78 2.00 -13.28
CA PHE A 16 -2.92 1.10 -13.17
C PHE A 16 -4.10 1.68 -13.92
N LEU A 17 -4.77 0.81 -14.66
CA LEU A 17 -5.98 1.13 -15.42
C LEU A 17 -7.07 0.15 -14.99
N ILE A 18 -8.32 0.58 -15.08
CA ILE A 18 -9.48 -0.30 -14.93
C ILE A 18 -10.07 -0.49 -16.30
N ILE A 19 -10.23 -1.75 -16.71
CA ILE A 19 -10.80 -2.15 -17.98
C ILE A 19 -12.00 -3.04 -17.78
N SER A 20 -12.95 -2.93 -18.70
CA SER A 20 -14.12 -3.81 -18.77
C SER A 20 -13.79 -5.17 -19.39
N ASP A 21 -14.75 -6.10 -19.39
CA ASP A 21 -14.65 -7.40 -20.06
C ASP A 21 -14.52 -7.31 -21.59
N ILE A 22 -14.95 -6.19 -22.18
CA ILE A 22 -14.79 -5.90 -23.62
C ILE A 22 -13.49 -5.12 -23.92
N GLU A 23 -12.53 -5.13 -22.99
CA GLU A 23 -11.21 -4.48 -23.11
C GLU A 23 -11.27 -2.95 -23.24
N GLU A 24 -12.37 -2.30 -22.87
CA GLU A 24 -12.48 -0.84 -22.85
C GLU A 24 -11.98 -0.24 -21.52
N ILE A 25 -11.27 0.87 -21.61
CA ILE A 25 -10.75 1.59 -20.45
C ILE A 25 -11.88 2.41 -19.81
N GLU A 26 -12.10 2.17 -18.51
CA GLU A 26 -12.98 3.03 -17.72
C GLU A 26 -12.31 4.40 -17.49
N ILE A 27 -12.87 5.43 -18.12
CA ILE A 27 -12.24 6.76 -18.19
C ILE A 27 -12.17 7.43 -16.82
N LEU A 28 -13.29 7.47 -16.08
CA LEU A 28 -13.37 8.22 -14.80
C LEU A 28 -12.41 7.67 -13.74
N PRO A 29 -12.40 6.36 -13.40
CA PRO A 29 -11.46 5.85 -12.43
C PRO A 29 -10.03 5.93 -12.93
N SER A 30 -9.78 5.80 -14.24
CA SER A 30 -8.43 5.96 -14.81
C SER A 30 -7.91 7.40 -14.69
N LYS A 31 -8.77 8.42 -14.80
CA LYS A 31 -8.42 9.82 -14.51
C LYS A 31 -8.03 10.01 -13.04
N TYR A 32 -8.79 9.41 -12.13
CA TYR A 32 -8.46 9.47 -10.69
C TYR A 32 -7.14 8.80 -10.37
N LEU A 33 -6.87 7.60 -10.93
CA LEU A 33 -5.60 6.90 -10.73
C LEU A 33 -4.43 7.71 -11.30
N LYS A 34 -4.61 8.37 -12.44
CA LYS A 34 -3.63 9.32 -12.99
C LYS A 34 -3.41 10.52 -12.08
N HIS A 35 -4.47 11.07 -11.48
CA HIS A 35 -4.35 12.15 -10.49
C HIS A 35 -3.53 11.72 -9.27
N LEU A 36 -3.79 10.53 -8.71
CA LEU A 36 -3.00 9.99 -7.60
C LEU A 36 -1.50 9.89 -7.94
N ASP A 37 -1.20 9.52 -9.17
CA ASP A 37 0.18 9.45 -9.64
C ASP A 37 0.80 10.84 -9.80
N GLN A 38 0.06 11.82 -10.30
CA GLN A 38 0.51 13.22 -10.43
C GLN A 38 0.84 13.87 -9.08
N ILE A 39 0.09 13.54 -8.02
CA ILE A 39 0.38 13.99 -6.65
C ILE A 39 1.43 13.12 -5.94
N ASN A 40 2.16 12.30 -6.71
CA ASN A 40 3.24 11.43 -6.23
C ASN A 40 2.82 10.42 -5.15
N ALA A 41 1.57 9.93 -5.19
CA ALA A 41 1.14 8.84 -4.33
C ALA A 41 2.01 7.59 -4.56
N SER A 42 2.18 6.77 -3.51
CA SER A 42 2.98 5.56 -3.64
C SER A 42 2.35 4.58 -4.64
N PRO A 43 3.13 3.81 -5.42
CA PRO A 43 2.59 2.81 -6.34
C PRO A 43 1.63 1.82 -5.66
N ASN A 44 1.90 1.45 -4.41
CA ASN A 44 1.01 0.59 -3.64
C ASN A 44 -0.32 1.28 -3.29
N THR A 45 -0.30 2.59 -3.02
CA THR A 45 -1.51 3.38 -2.79
C THR A 45 -2.37 3.42 -4.04
N VAL A 46 -1.76 3.70 -5.20
CA VAL A 46 -2.46 3.72 -6.50
C VAL A 46 -3.01 2.33 -6.83
N LYS A 47 -2.21 1.28 -6.63
CA LYS A 47 -2.62 -0.12 -6.82
C LYS A 47 -3.84 -0.47 -5.95
N SER A 48 -3.79 -0.17 -4.66
CA SER A 48 -4.89 -0.43 -3.73
C SER A 48 -6.17 0.32 -4.12
N ALA A 49 -6.04 1.58 -4.56
CA ALA A 49 -7.17 2.35 -5.07
C ALA A 49 -7.75 1.73 -6.34
N ALA A 50 -6.90 1.28 -7.28
CA ALA A 50 -7.35 0.64 -8.51
C ALA A 50 -8.17 -0.63 -8.23
N PHE A 51 -7.69 -1.50 -7.33
CA PHE A 51 -8.44 -2.71 -6.95
C PHE A 51 -9.75 -2.36 -6.24
N ALA A 52 -9.74 -1.42 -5.28
CA ALA A 52 -10.94 -0.99 -4.59
C ALA A 52 -12.02 -0.47 -5.57
N LEU A 53 -11.61 0.33 -6.56
CA LEU A 53 -12.52 0.85 -7.57
C LEU A 53 -13.00 -0.25 -8.52
N SER A 54 -12.14 -1.17 -8.95
CA SER A 54 -12.56 -2.28 -9.80
C SER A 54 -13.62 -3.15 -9.08
N TYR A 55 -13.47 -3.40 -7.77
CA TYR A 55 -14.46 -4.11 -6.97
C TYR A 55 -15.76 -3.31 -6.84
N TYR A 56 -15.67 -2.00 -6.65
CA TYR A 56 -16.86 -1.16 -6.57
C TYR A 56 -17.63 -1.11 -7.89
N TYR A 57 -16.95 -1.02 -9.04
CA TYR A 57 -17.60 -1.08 -10.35
C TYR A 57 -18.27 -2.43 -10.61
N ASN A 58 -17.65 -3.55 -10.19
CA ASN A 58 -18.28 -4.87 -10.25
C ASN A 58 -19.53 -4.93 -9.36
N TYR A 59 -19.48 -4.34 -8.16
CA TYR A 59 -20.63 -4.26 -7.27
C TYR A 59 -21.77 -3.42 -7.87
N LEU A 60 -21.48 -2.23 -8.40
CA LEU A 60 -22.48 -1.38 -9.07
C LEU A 60 -23.18 -2.14 -10.19
N GLN A 61 -22.42 -2.91 -10.96
CA GLN A 61 -22.96 -3.70 -12.05
C GLN A 61 -23.88 -4.83 -11.56
N GLU A 62 -23.52 -5.52 -10.48
CA GLU A 62 -24.40 -6.50 -9.88
C GLU A 62 -25.72 -5.88 -9.34
N GLN A 63 -25.64 -4.64 -8.86
CA GLN A 63 -26.81 -3.89 -8.40
C GLN A 63 -27.58 -3.23 -9.54
N THR A 64 -27.06 -3.24 -10.77
CA THR A 64 -27.66 -2.57 -11.95
C THR A 64 -27.93 -1.07 -11.68
N ILE A 65 -26.97 -0.40 -11.02
CA ILE A 65 -27.05 1.02 -10.66
C ILE A 65 -25.82 1.76 -11.16
N GLY A 66 -26.01 2.97 -11.70
CA GLY A 66 -24.93 3.82 -12.19
C GLY A 66 -24.23 4.60 -11.09
N LEU A 67 -23.00 5.02 -11.38
CA LEU A 67 -22.19 5.81 -10.46
C LEU A 67 -22.85 7.16 -10.09
N ASP A 68 -23.50 7.80 -11.06
CA ASP A 68 -24.23 9.04 -10.94
C ASP A 68 -25.53 8.90 -10.17
N GLU A 69 -26.25 7.80 -10.37
CA GLU A 69 -27.51 7.51 -9.67
C GLU A 69 -27.30 7.45 -8.15
N ILE A 70 -26.14 6.96 -7.67
CA ILE A 70 -25.80 6.94 -6.24
C ILE A 70 -25.81 8.36 -5.65
N THR A 71 -25.40 9.37 -6.40
CA THR A 71 -25.36 10.75 -5.91
C THR A 71 -26.76 11.36 -5.73
N LEU A 72 -27.75 10.85 -6.46
CA LEU A 72 -29.15 11.28 -6.41
C LEU A 72 -29.89 10.68 -5.20
N LEU A 73 -29.48 9.54 -4.70
CA LEU A 73 -30.08 8.85 -3.55
C LEU A 73 -30.17 9.77 -2.32
N SER A 74 -31.14 9.50 -1.45
CA SER A 74 -31.21 10.13 -0.13
C SER A 74 -30.01 9.74 0.74
N TYR A 75 -29.80 10.46 1.84
CA TYR A 75 -28.71 10.11 2.79
C TYR A 75 -28.83 8.67 3.32
N SER A 76 -30.06 8.24 3.64
CA SER A 76 -30.31 6.90 4.17
C SER A 76 -30.04 5.82 3.13
N GLU A 77 -30.44 6.03 1.89
CA GLU A 77 -30.20 5.09 0.80
C GLU A 77 -28.69 5.02 0.43
N GLN A 78 -27.99 6.15 0.39
CA GLN A 78 -26.54 6.17 0.21
C GLN A 78 -25.85 5.39 1.33
N ASN A 79 -26.26 5.64 2.59
CA ASN A 79 -25.66 4.95 3.74
C ASN A 79 -25.88 3.42 3.65
N LYS A 80 -27.11 2.99 3.29
CA LYS A 80 -27.41 1.59 3.06
C LYS A 80 -26.57 1.00 1.94
N HIS A 81 -26.48 1.66 0.79
CA HIS A 81 -25.70 1.22 -0.36
C HIS A 81 -24.22 0.95 -0.01
N PHE A 82 -23.58 1.84 0.73
CA PHE A 82 -22.17 1.67 1.11
C PHE A 82 -21.98 0.62 2.21
N ILE A 83 -22.96 0.43 3.09
CA ILE A 83 -22.94 -0.68 4.05
C ILE A 83 -23.10 -2.02 3.30
N ASP A 84 -24.02 -2.11 2.36
CA ASP A 84 -24.22 -3.31 1.54
C ASP A 84 -22.96 -3.64 0.71
N PHE A 85 -22.27 -2.63 0.18
CA PHE A 85 -20.96 -2.81 -0.45
C PHE A 85 -19.91 -3.38 0.51
N LEU A 86 -19.83 -2.87 1.75
CA LEU A 86 -18.92 -3.42 2.76
C LEU A 86 -19.20 -4.90 3.04
N TYR A 87 -20.47 -5.31 3.16
CA TYR A 87 -20.85 -6.72 3.35
C TYR A 87 -20.54 -7.57 2.11
N TRP A 88 -20.73 -7.02 0.92
CA TRP A 88 -20.36 -7.67 -0.34
C TRP A 88 -18.86 -7.97 -0.40
N VAL A 89 -18.02 -6.99 -0.03
CA VAL A 89 -16.56 -7.18 0.09
C VAL A 89 -16.23 -8.19 1.19
N LYS A 90 -16.85 -8.06 2.37
CA LYS A 90 -16.58 -8.94 3.51
C LYS A 90 -16.88 -10.41 3.22
N SER A 91 -17.92 -10.67 2.45
CA SER A 91 -18.29 -12.05 2.03
C SER A 91 -17.34 -12.66 1.00
N GLY A 92 -16.34 -11.91 0.51
CA GLY A 92 -15.36 -12.38 -0.47
C GLY A 92 -15.84 -12.39 -1.92
N LYS A 93 -17.05 -11.91 -2.21
CA LYS A 93 -17.63 -11.88 -3.58
C LYS A 93 -16.77 -11.12 -4.60
N HIS A 94 -15.89 -10.24 -4.13
CA HIS A 94 -14.94 -9.51 -4.94
C HIS A 94 -13.71 -10.33 -5.39
N THR A 95 -13.61 -11.58 -4.95
CA THR A 95 -12.51 -12.49 -5.30
C THR A 95 -13.06 -13.80 -5.86
N GLU A 96 -12.30 -14.50 -6.69
CA GLU A 96 -12.68 -15.78 -7.28
C GLU A 96 -12.86 -16.89 -6.23
N HIS A 97 -12.18 -16.79 -5.11
CA HIS A 97 -12.19 -17.82 -4.05
C HIS A 97 -13.16 -17.52 -2.91
N ASN A 98 -13.97 -16.46 -2.99
CA ASN A 98 -14.90 -16.03 -1.95
C ASN A 98 -14.28 -16.03 -0.53
N THR A 99 -12.99 -15.65 -0.43
CA THR A 99 -12.29 -15.60 0.84
C THR A 99 -12.77 -14.43 1.68
N GLN A 100 -13.16 -14.69 2.90
CA GLN A 100 -13.63 -13.67 3.83
C GLN A 100 -12.56 -12.60 4.06
N THR A 101 -12.97 -11.35 4.00
CA THR A 101 -12.08 -10.18 4.08
C THR A 101 -12.16 -9.53 5.46
N SER A 102 -11.01 -9.08 6.01
CA SER A 102 -10.96 -8.40 7.30
C SER A 102 -11.72 -7.05 7.28
N ASN A 103 -12.28 -6.66 8.44
CA ASN A 103 -12.96 -5.37 8.58
C ASN A 103 -12.09 -4.19 8.17
N LYS A 104 -10.81 -4.22 8.53
CA LYS A 104 -9.82 -3.21 8.14
C LYS A 104 -9.68 -3.07 6.63
N THR A 105 -9.60 -4.19 5.91
CA THR A 105 -9.51 -4.20 4.44
C THR A 105 -10.80 -3.70 3.80
N CYS A 106 -11.96 -4.11 4.31
CA CYS A 106 -13.26 -3.60 3.86
C CYS A 106 -13.34 -2.08 3.99
N ASN A 107 -12.99 -1.54 5.17
CA ASN A 107 -12.97 -0.11 5.43
C ASN A 107 -11.97 0.63 4.52
N MET A 108 -10.82 0.04 4.26
CA MET A 108 -9.80 0.61 3.35
C MET A 108 -10.35 0.74 1.92
N TYR A 109 -11.04 -0.27 1.41
CA TYR A 109 -11.64 -0.23 0.08
C TYR A 109 -12.74 0.82 -0.01
N LEU A 110 -13.66 0.86 0.97
CA LEU A 110 -14.69 1.91 1.01
C LEU A 110 -14.07 3.31 1.12
N GLY A 111 -13.02 3.47 1.92
CA GLY A 111 -12.28 4.72 2.02
C GLY A 111 -11.69 5.17 0.69
N ALA A 112 -11.22 4.23 -0.15
CA ALA A 112 -10.74 4.54 -1.50
C ALA A 112 -11.89 4.98 -2.43
N VAL A 113 -13.05 4.32 -2.36
CA VAL A 113 -14.27 4.71 -3.09
C VAL A 113 -14.73 6.10 -2.70
N PHE A 114 -14.73 6.43 -1.41
CA PHE A 114 -15.10 7.78 -0.94
C PHE A 114 -14.15 8.86 -1.44
N ARG A 115 -12.84 8.63 -1.43
CA ARG A 115 -11.88 9.57 -2.01
C ARG A 115 -12.07 9.76 -3.52
N TYR A 116 -12.46 8.70 -4.21
CA TYR A 116 -12.81 8.78 -5.62
C TYR A 116 -14.04 9.67 -5.87
N TYR A 117 -15.13 9.50 -5.11
CA TYR A 117 -16.28 10.39 -5.22
C TYR A 117 -15.95 11.84 -4.85
N GLN A 118 -15.10 12.05 -3.86
CA GLN A 118 -14.60 13.41 -3.54
C GLN A 118 -13.84 14.02 -4.71
N PHE A 119 -12.98 13.25 -5.37
CA PHE A 119 -12.28 13.68 -6.57
C PHE A 119 -13.27 14.06 -7.70
N LEU A 120 -14.25 13.22 -7.97
CA LEU A 120 -15.25 13.50 -9.01
C LEU A 120 -16.08 14.75 -8.69
N ALA A 121 -16.35 15.01 -7.42
CA ALA A 121 -17.06 16.21 -7.00
C ALA A 121 -16.19 17.48 -7.10
N LEU A 122 -14.88 17.38 -6.85
CA LEU A 122 -13.92 18.48 -7.03
C LEU A 122 -13.67 18.81 -8.50
N GLU A 123 -13.79 17.83 -9.39
CA GLU A 123 -13.68 17.99 -10.84
C GLU A 123 -15.03 18.37 -11.50
N ASP A 124 -16.05 18.69 -10.70
CA ASP A 124 -17.41 19.03 -11.15
C ASP A 124 -18.07 17.98 -12.07
N VAL A 125 -17.61 16.70 -11.95
CA VAL A 125 -18.16 15.58 -12.72
C VAL A 125 -19.44 15.05 -12.09
N LEU A 126 -19.47 14.93 -10.76
CA LEU A 126 -20.63 14.45 -9.99
C LEU A 126 -20.85 15.31 -8.74
N PRO A 127 -22.10 15.41 -8.25
CA PRO A 127 -22.37 16.07 -6.97
C PRO A 127 -21.70 15.33 -5.80
N MET A 128 -21.32 16.07 -4.75
CA MET A 128 -20.80 15.49 -3.52
C MET A 128 -21.84 14.58 -2.86
N LEU A 129 -21.41 13.37 -2.47
CA LEU A 129 -22.25 12.43 -1.72
C LEU A 129 -22.75 13.04 -0.41
N LYS A 130 -24.02 12.81 -0.09
CA LYS A 130 -24.64 13.28 1.17
C LYS A 130 -23.98 12.64 2.41
N VAL A 131 -23.52 11.38 2.31
CA VAL A 131 -22.79 10.66 3.38
C VAL A 131 -21.39 11.22 3.64
N LEU A 132 -20.82 11.99 2.70
CA LEU A 132 -19.50 12.62 2.84
C LEU A 132 -19.59 14.07 3.35
N ARG A 133 -20.79 14.58 3.62
CA ARG A 133 -20.93 15.91 4.22
C ARG A 133 -20.21 15.96 5.57
N VAL A 134 -19.38 16.99 5.72
CA VAL A 134 -18.57 17.18 6.91
C VAL A 134 -19.44 17.74 8.04
N LYS A 135 -19.46 17.09 9.19
CA LYS A 135 -20.01 17.63 10.43
C LYS A 135 -18.84 18.03 11.33
N LYS A 136 -18.91 19.24 11.89
CA LYS A 136 -17.99 19.65 12.94
C LYS A 136 -18.45 18.99 14.23
N VAL A 137 -17.60 18.15 14.82
CA VAL A 137 -17.81 17.55 16.14
C VAL A 137 -16.84 18.20 17.11
N SER A 138 -17.38 18.82 18.15
CA SER A 138 -16.56 19.37 19.23
C SER A 138 -16.45 18.35 20.36
N TYR A 139 -15.26 18.15 20.89
CA TYR A 139 -15.01 17.34 22.08
C TYR A 139 -13.97 18.03 22.97
N PHE A 140 -14.07 17.79 24.28
CA PHE A 140 -13.09 18.25 25.24
C PHE A 140 -12.10 17.11 25.53
N ASP A 141 -10.82 17.43 25.55
CA ASP A 141 -9.80 16.51 26.01
C ASP A 141 -9.76 16.42 27.55
N SER A 142 -8.88 15.58 28.09
CA SER A 142 -8.70 15.39 29.51
C SER A 142 -8.22 16.66 30.27
N MET A 143 -7.73 17.67 29.54
CA MET A 143 -7.30 18.97 30.05
C MET A 143 -8.39 20.04 29.91
N GLY A 144 -9.58 19.70 29.40
CA GLY A 144 -10.69 20.64 29.22
C GLY A 144 -10.55 21.53 27.98
N VAL A 145 -9.61 21.24 27.05
CA VAL A 145 -9.44 22.00 25.82
C VAL A 145 -10.46 21.54 24.80
N ASN A 146 -11.18 22.49 24.18
CA ASN A 146 -12.16 22.18 23.16
C ASN A 146 -11.48 21.96 21.81
N HIS A 147 -11.60 20.76 21.27
CA HIS A 147 -11.14 20.38 19.94
C HIS A 147 -12.32 20.27 18.99
N GLN A 148 -12.15 20.76 17.77
CA GLN A 148 -13.13 20.62 16.69
C GLN A 148 -12.55 19.74 15.59
N ASN A 149 -13.15 18.58 15.37
CA ASN A 149 -12.81 17.70 14.26
C ASN A 149 -13.90 17.71 13.19
N ALA A 150 -13.47 17.77 11.95
CA ALA A 150 -14.34 17.59 10.79
C ALA A 150 -14.49 16.07 10.54
N VAL A 151 -15.69 15.54 10.70
CA VAL A 151 -15.96 14.11 10.52
C VAL A 151 -17.00 13.92 9.43
N ASN A 152 -16.76 12.96 8.53
CA ASN A 152 -17.77 12.55 7.55
C ASN A 152 -19.03 12.05 8.26
N SER A 153 -20.19 12.28 7.64
CA SER A 153 -21.46 11.86 8.22
C SER A 153 -21.75 10.36 8.10
N PHE A 154 -20.95 9.61 7.32
CA PHE A 154 -21.07 8.16 7.21
C PHE A 154 -20.72 7.46 8.52
N LYS A 155 -21.59 6.54 8.97
CA LYS A 155 -21.45 5.80 10.24
C LYS A 155 -21.43 4.27 10.06
N GLY A 156 -21.21 3.82 8.82
CA GLY A 156 -21.30 2.39 8.48
C GLY A 156 -19.98 1.63 8.49
N PHE A 157 -18.83 2.26 8.81
CA PHE A 157 -17.56 1.56 8.89
C PHE A 157 -17.60 0.43 9.92
N PHE A 158 -17.04 -0.72 9.57
CA PHE A 158 -16.91 -1.84 10.50
C PHE A 158 -15.93 -1.49 11.62
N LYS A 159 -16.22 -1.95 12.84
CA LYS A 159 -15.25 -1.90 13.92
C LYS A 159 -14.05 -2.76 13.54
N GLU A 160 -12.87 -2.16 13.50
CA GLU A 160 -11.64 -2.88 13.20
C GLU A 160 -11.27 -3.77 14.40
N GLU A 161 -10.78 -4.97 14.09
CA GLU A 161 -10.27 -5.89 15.09
C GLU A 161 -8.92 -5.35 15.58
N GLU A 162 -8.72 -5.35 16.88
CA GLU A 162 -7.42 -5.04 17.46
C GLU A 162 -6.46 -6.16 17.05
N SER A 163 -5.40 -5.81 16.32
CA SER A 163 -4.32 -6.75 16.07
C SER A 163 -3.50 -6.88 17.35
N ASN A 164 -3.58 -8.01 18.03
CA ASN A 164 -2.58 -8.38 19.00
C ASN A 164 -1.26 -8.53 18.24
N LEU A 165 -0.37 -7.55 18.41
CA LEU A 165 1.01 -7.67 17.94
C LEU A 165 1.69 -8.65 18.90
N GLU A 166 1.88 -9.89 18.47
CA GLU A 166 2.76 -10.82 19.16
C GLU A 166 4.19 -10.36 18.91
N GLU A 167 4.94 -10.15 19.97
CA GLU A 167 6.37 -9.88 19.88
C GLU A 167 7.08 -11.17 19.52
N ILE A 168 7.86 -11.14 18.44
CA ILE A 168 8.69 -12.28 18.03
C ILE A 168 9.88 -12.36 18.97
N THR A 169 10.12 -13.51 19.57
CA THR A 169 11.26 -13.76 20.47
C THR A 169 12.57 -13.88 19.72
N SER A 170 13.69 -13.73 20.43
CA SER A 170 15.04 -13.91 19.84
C SER A 170 15.25 -15.33 19.30
N GLU A 171 14.66 -16.32 19.95
CA GLU A 171 14.71 -17.74 19.57
C GLU A 171 13.97 -17.96 18.25
N GLU A 172 12.75 -17.40 18.09
CA GLU A 172 11.97 -17.49 16.86
C GLU A 172 12.67 -16.77 15.70
N ILE A 173 13.32 -15.62 15.95
CA ILE A 173 14.15 -14.95 14.95
C ILE A 173 15.29 -15.83 14.48
N GLN A 174 15.98 -16.51 15.42
CA GLN A 174 17.06 -17.42 15.10
C GLN A 174 16.57 -18.63 14.31
N GLU A 175 15.41 -19.17 14.64
CA GLU A 175 14.76 -20.25 13.87
C GLU A 175 14.43 -19.82 12.45
N LEU A 176 13.88 -18.60 12.26
CA LEU A 176 13.63 -18.03 10.94
C LEU A 176 14.92 -17.90 10.11
N ILE A 177 16.00 -17.39 10.72
CA ILE A 177 17.30 -17.26 10.05
C ILE A 177 17.84 -18.64 9.65
N ASN A 178 17.72 -19.64 10.51
CA ASN A 178 18.18 -21.00 10.25
C ASN A 178 17.34 -21.71 9.17
N ALA A 179 16.05 -21.42 9.08
CA ALA A 179 15.15 -21.95 8.06
C ALA A 179 15.41 -21.37 6.66
N CYS A 180 16.10 -20.23 6.55
CA CYS A 180 16.42 -19.63 5.26
C CYS A 180 17.38 -20.53 4.46
N THR A 181 17.06 -20.71 3.17
CA THR A 181 17.86 -21.56 2.26
C THR A 181 19.03 -20.82 1.60
N ASN A 182 19.11 -19.49 1.77
CA ASN A 182 20.12 -18.64 1.13
C ASN A 182 20.57 -17.50 2.04
N ASP A 183 21.80 -17.03 1.83
CA ASP A 183 22.42 -16.00 2.67
C ASP A 183 21.79 -14.61 2.48
N ARG A 184 21.17 -14.32 1.33
CA ARG A 184 20.44 -13.08 1.12
C ARG A 184 19.28 -12.93 2.10
N ASP A 185 18.45 -13.95 2.23
CA ASP A 185 17.27 -13.91 3.09
C ASP A 185 17.66 -13.97 4.57
N ARG A 186 18.72 -14.71 4.91
CA ARG A 186 19.30 -14.71 6.26
C ARG A 186 19.76 -13.32 6.68
N LEU A 187 20.55 -12.65 5.82
CA LEU A 187 21.03 -11.30 6.10
C LEU A 187 19.88 -10.30 6.19
N LEU A 188 18.90 -10.40 5.30
CA LEU A 188 17.71 -9.54 5.29
C LEU A 188 16.96 -9.62 6.62
N ILE A 189 16.68 -10.84 7.10
CA ILE A 189 15.98 -11.05 8.38
C ILE A 189 16.83 -10.57 9.56
N ALA A 190 18.13 -10.89 9.57
CA ALA A 190 19.04 -10.43 10.63
C ALA A 190 19.07 -8.90 10.72
N MET A 191 19.20 -8.21 9.58
CA MET A 191 19.18 -6.74 9.56
C MET A 191 17.83 -6.16 10.00
N MET A 192 16.70 -6.76 9.59
CA MET A 192 15.38 -6.33 10.04
C MET A 192 15.21 -6.46 11.54
N ALA A 193 15.59 -7.62 12.09
CA ALA A 193 15.45 -7.93 13.50
C ALA A 193 16.32 -7.00 14.39
N GLU A 194 17.55 -6.74 13.96
CA GLU A 194 18.48 -5.94 14.73
C GLU A 194 18.18 -4.43 14.67
N THR A 195 17.80 -3.94 13.49
CA THR A 195 17.70 -2.49 13.25
C THR A 195 16.28 -1.92 13.33
N GLY A 196 15.26 -2.77 13.26
CA GLY A 196 13.87 -2.36 13.14
C GLY A 196 13.56 -1.60 11.82
N LEU A 197 14.44 -1.68 10.83
CA LEU A 197 14.21 -1.09 9.52
C LEU A 197 13.09 -1.83 8.79
N ARG A 198 12.25 -1.08 8.08
CA ARG A 198 11.19 -1.69 7.26
C ARG A 198 11.77 -2.38 6.04
N LEU A 199 11.08 -3.41 5.56
CA LEU A 199 11.51 -4.15 4.36
C LEU A 199 11.82 -3.22 3.17
N GLY A 200 10.98 -2.23 2.90
CA GLY A 200 11.21 -1.26 1.81
C GLY A 200 12.43 -0.35 2.05
N GLU A 201 12.79 -0.08 3.30
CA GLU A 201 13.99 0.67 3.66
C GLU A 201 15.24 -0.16 3.37
N ILE A 202 15.26 -1.40 3.81
CA ILE A 202 16.41 -2.31 3.59
C ILE A 202 16.60 -2.65 2.12
N LEU A 203 15.52 -2.94 1.38
CA LEU A 203 15.61 -3.22 -0.06
C LEU A 203 16.04 -2.02 -0.90
N GLY A 204 15.93 -0.80 -0.36
CA GLY A 204 16.39 0.44 -1.00
C GLY A 204 17.85 0.78 -0.70
N ILE A 205 18.59 0.01 0.09
CA ILE A 205 19.99 0.25 0.42
C ILE A 205 20.87 0.03 -0.81
N HIS A 206 21.64 1.05 -1.17
CA HIS A 206 22.70 0.95 -2.18
C HIS A 206 24.00 0.52 -1.50
N TYR A 207 24.57 -0.58 -1.97
CA TYR A 207 25.74 -1.18 -1.28
C TYR A 207 27.02 -0.32 -1.36
N THR A 208 27.11 0.57 -2.32
CA THR A 208 28.27 1.46 -2.51
C THR A 208 28.17 2.80 -1.78
N GLU A 209 26.95 3.27 -1.51
CA GLU A 209 26.72 4.64 -1.01
C GLU A 209 26.16 4.68 0.41
N ASP A 210 25.45 3.62 0.82
CA ASP A 210 24.67 3.64 2.05
C ASP A 210 25.30 2.81 3.17
N ILE A 211 26.47 2.20 2.95
CA ILE A 211 27.18 1.40 3.95
C ILE A 211 28.48 2.13 4.35
N ASP A 212 28.58 2.49 5.62
CA ASP A 212 29.81 2.97 6.21
C ASP A 212 30.54 1.78 6.87
N PHE A 213 31.59 1.31 6.19
CA PHE A 213 32.36 0.13 6.63
C PHE A 213 33.21 0.41 7.87
N GLU A 214 33.61 1.66 8.11
CA GLU A 214 34.41 2.03 9.29
C GLU A 214 33.56 2.08 10.56
N ARG A 215 32.33 2.66 10.42
CA ARG A 215 31.40 2.83 11.54
C ARG A 215 30.41 1.67 11.69
N ARG A 216 30.41 0.73 10.75
CA ARG A 216 29.46 -0.38 10.71
C ARG A 216 28.00 0.09 10.71
N THR A 217 27.74 1.17 9.99
CA THR A 217 26.40 1.74 9.90
C THR A 217 25.82 1.61 8.51
N VAL A 218 24.52 1.52 8.47
CA VAL A 218 23.73 1.49 7.23
C VAL A 218 22.78 2.69 7.22
N TRP A 219 22.78 3.41 6.11
CA TRP A 219 21.95 4.58 5.91
C TRP A 219 20.70 4.23 5.09
N VAL A 220 19.53 4.62 5.58
CA VAL A 220 18.29 4.65 4.80
C VAL A 220 18.17 6.03 4.20
N ARG A 221 18.19 6.10 2.87
CA ARG A 221 18.03 7.34 2.11
C ARG A 221 16.75 7.29 1.30
N TYR A 222 16.02 8.40 1.30
CA TYR A 222 14.88 8.55 0.42
C TYR A 222 15.36 8.78 -1.01
N ARG A 223 14.91 7.93 -1.94
CA ARG A 223 15.13 8.04 -3.37
C ARG A 223 13.81 7.86 -4.10
N GLU A 224 13.45 8.84 -4.93
CA GLU A 224 12.21 8.78 -5.72
C GLU A 224 12.29 7.80 -6.89
N SER A 225 13.49 7.58 -7.41
CA SER A 225 13.76 6.86 -8.65
C SER A 225 14.30 5.44 -8.45
N ASN A 226 14.07 4.83 -7.31
CA ASN A 226 14.48 3.44 -7.09
C ASN A 226 13.84 2.51 -8.12
N THR A 227 14.66 1.89 -8.96
CA THR A 227 14.21 0.97 -10.03
C THR A 227 13.56 -0.30 -9.48
N ASN A 228 13.88 -0.69 -8.24
CA ASN A 228 13.25 -1.82 -7.55
C ASN A 228 11.95 -1.44 -6.82
N LEU A 229 11.48 -0.18 -6.96
CA LEU A 229 10.29 0.38 -6.31
C LEU A 229 10.35 0.41 -4.78
N ALA A 230 11.52 0.16 -4.18
CA ALA A 230 11.72 0.29 -2.75
C ALA A 230 11.64 1.77 -2.34
N ARG A 231 10.92 2.06 -1.25
CA ARG A 231 10.74 3.44 -0.75
C ARG A 231 10.91 3.48 0.76
N ALA A 232 11.70 4.44 1.23
CA ALA A 232 11.64 4.87 2.62
C ALA A 232 10.28 5.57 2.84
N LYS A 233 9.46 5.06 3.76
CA LYS A 233 8.18 5.66 4.11
C LYS A 233 8.45 7.01 4.80
N ASN A 234 7.70 8.05 4.46
CA ASN A 234 7.81 9.41 5.01
C ASN A 234 9.07 10.20 4.59
N ALA A 235 9.82 9.77 3.59
CA ALA A 235 11.03 10.45 3.13
C ALA A 235 12.08 10.72 4.24
N GLU A 236 12.10 9.88 5.28
CA GLU A 236 13.01 10.05 6.42
C GLU A 236 14.38 9.45 6.12
N TYR A 237 15.42 10.21 6.47
CA TYR A 237 16.80 9.71 6.53
C TYR A 237 17.03 9.07 7.88
N ARG A 238 17.45 7.82 7.90
CA ARG A 238 17.74 7.11 9.13
C ARG A 238 19.08 6.37 9.03
N MET A 239 19.77 6.28 10.14
CA MET A 239 20.98 5.49 10.27
C MET A 239 20.72 4.33 11.25
N ALA A 240 21.22 3.17 10.92
CA ALA A 240 21.22 2.01 11.79
C ALA A 240 22.64 1.49 12.00
N LEU A 241 23.00 1.23 13.26
CA LEU A 241 24.26 0.60 13.63
C LEU A 241 24.06 -0.93 13.60
N LEU A 242 25.01 -1.64 13.01
CA LEU A 242 25.01 -3.11 13.00
C LEU A 242 25.98 -3.66 14.06
N SER A 243 25.60 -4.75 14.69
CA SER A 243 26.50 -5.54 15.53
C SER A 243 27.68 -6.08 14.73
N ASN A 244 28.74 -6.48 15.40
CA ASN A 244 29.89 -7.08 14.73
C ASN A 244 29.48 -8.31 13.90
N THR A 245 28.64 -9.17 14.47
CA THR A 245 28.20 -10.41 13.81
C THR A 245 27.42 -10.15 12.53
N THR A 246 26.43 -9.25 12.59
CA THR A 246 25.61 -8.91 11.40
C THR A 246 26.44 -8.16 10.37
N PHE A 247 27.36 -7.31 10.80
CA PHE A 247 28.24 -6.60 9.88
C PHE A 247 29.26 -7.52 9.19
N GLU A 248 29.88 -8.45 9.89
CA GLU A 248 30.75 -9.47 9.30
C GLU A 248 29.98 -10.33 8.28
N PHE A 249 28.74 -10.67 8.60
CA PHE A 249 27.90 -11.40 7.67
C PHE A 249 27.53 -10.53 6.43
N LEU A 250 27.27 -9.25 6.60
CA LEU A 250 27.06 -8.29 5.50
C LEU A 250 28.28 -8.22 4.58
N VAL A 251 29.48 -8.08 5.15
CA VAL A 251 30.75 -8.01 4.37
C VAL A 251 30.97 -9.31 3.60
N LYS A 252 30.76 -10.46 4.26
CA LYS A 252 30.82 -11.78 3.61
C LYS A 252 29.82 -11.88 2.46
N TYR A 253 28.55 -11.49 2.69
CA TYR A 253 27.52 -11.52 1.65
C TYR A 253 27.91 -10.66 0.43
N ILE A 254 28.44 -9.44 0.64
CA ILE A 254 28.90 -8.57 -0.43
C ILE A 254 30.06 -9.23 -1.22
N SER A 255 31.00 -9.84 -0.51
CA SER A 255 32.15 -10.53 -1.13
C SER A 255 31.70 -11.71 -1.98
N ASP A 256 30.84 -12.57 -1.44
CA ASP A 256 30.39 -13.79 -2.11
C ASP A 256 29.47 -13.49 -3.31
N ASN A 257 28.75 -12.38 -3.27
CA ASN A 257 27.81 -11.96 -4.32
C ASN A 257 28.35 -10.83 -5.21
N ARG A 258 29.64 -10.55 -5.18
CA ARG A 258 30.26 -9.42 -5.88
C ARG A 258 29.87 -9.32 -7.36
N LYS A 259 29.83 -10.46 -8.09
CA LYS A 259 29.46 -10.51 -9.52
C LYS A 259 28.03 -10.06 -9.77
N SER A 260 27.10 -10.42 -8.90
CA SER A 260 25.68 -10.02 -9.00
C SER A 260 25.49 -8.57 -8.62
N LEU A 261 26.24 -8.08 -7.63
CA LEU A 261 26.17 -6.70 -7.14
C LEU A 261 26.79 -5.71 -8.12
N MET A 262 27.83 -6.10 -8.88
CA MET A 262 28.43 -5.22 -9.91
C MET A 262 27.43 -4.75 -10.99
N ASN A 263 26.34 -5.48 -11.19
CA ASN A 263 25.28 -5.16 -12.14
C ASN A 263 24.05 -4.54 -11.45
N SER A 264 24.14 -4.17 -10.18
CA SER A 264 23.05 -3.59 -9.39
C SER A 264 23.60 -2.52 -8.47
N GLU A 265 22.80 -1.48 -8.24
CA GLU A 265 23.10 -0.49 -7.20
C GLU A 265 22.67 -0.99 -5.80
N TYR A 266 21.73 -1.95 -5.76
CA TYR A 266 21.09 -2.42 -4.51
C TYR A 266 21.88 -3.54 -3.84
N LEU A 267 21.91 -3.47 -2.49
CA LEU A 267 22.50 -4.51 -1.65
C LEU A 267 21.81 -5.87 -1.85
N PHE A 268 20.48 -5.86 -1.99
CA PHE A 268 19.68 -7.08 -2.16
C PHE A 268 19.18 -7.21 -3.59
N THR A 269 19.68 -8.21 -4.31
CA THR A 269 19.26 -8.55 -5.68
C THR A 269 18.37 -9.80 -5.68
N LYS A 270 17.68 -10.06 -6.79
CA LYS A 270 16.95 -11.32 -6.97
C LYS A 270 17.94 -12.49 -7.03
N LEU A 271 17.55 -13.65 -6.47
CA LEU A 271 18.38 -14.88 -6.48
C LEU A 271 18.69 -15.37 -7.91
N THR A 272 17.89 -15.02 -8.90
CA THR A 272 18.08 -15.41 -10.29
C THR A 272 19.08 -14.55 -11.06
N GLY A 273 19.70 -13.56 -10.42
CA GLY A 273 20.61 -12.60 -11.07
C GLY A 273 19.96 -11.72 -12.13
N LYS A 274 18.64 -11.84 -12.37
CA LYS A 274 17.89 -10.98 -13.28
C LYS A 274 17.32 -9.80 -12.47
N THR A 275 17.77 -8.60 -12.78
CA THR A 275 16.98 -7.38 -12.54
C THR A 275 15.60 -7.60 -13.17
N LYS A 276 14.55 -7.01 -12.57
CA LYS A 276 13.22 -7.01 -13.20
C LYS A 276 13.33 -6.27 -14.53
N GLU A 277 13.73 -6.94 -15.60
CA GLU A 277 13.27 -6.55 -16.89
C GLU A 277 11.78 -6.90 -16.98
N SER A 278 11.03 -5.86 -17.25
CA SER A 278 9.60 -5.81 -17.47
C SER A 278 9.08 -6.95 -18.35
N HIS A 279 8.06 -7.61 -17.88
CA HIS A 279 7.00 -8.12 -18.76
C HIS A 279 5.78 -7.25 -18.60
#